data_a8b083186bb9fe1c10d86a8e1c9d74a1
#
_entry.id   a8b083186bb9fe1c10d86a8e1c9d74a1
#
_cell.length_a   1.000
_cell.length_b   1.000
_cell.length_c   1.000
_cell.angle_alpha   90.00
_cell.angle_beta   90.00
_cell.angle_gamma   90.00
#
_symmetry.space_group_name_H-M   'P 1'
#
loop_
_entity.id
_entity.type
_entity.pdbx_description
1 polymer ?
#
loop_
_entity_poly.entity_id
_entity_poly.type
_entity_poly.pdbx_seq_one_letter_code
_entity_poly.pdbx_strand_id
1 'polypeptide(L)'
;MTQLPPPDYGLITIPIEKAMLFRTKSRKGNPEGRSILRNAYRSWYFKRRIQEYEGIGIERDLAGLPVFTAPEDTPIWDDTDPDMVKLRTGMEDMARKVRVDELAGIVKPSGFEFELLSSAGNKQFDTNAIIQRYDTGMAMTVLADFIFLGHQQVGSFALSSDKTELFAMAIGAYLDIICETFNSQGIPPLIDINGSHFEGITDYPKLAHGDIENVDIQKMGAYIKDMAGVGILVPDDALEDYVREAANLPERTTDTRVVNPQREKQKNCLLYTSPSPRDPKTS
;
A
#
# COMPACT_ATOMS: atom_id res chain seq x y z
N MET A 1 -22.54 -1.22 -20.02
CA MET A 1 -21.95 -0.07 -19.29
C MET A 1 -22.57 1.21 -19.81
N THR A 2 -22.76 2.20 -18.96
CA THR A 2 -23.31 3.51 -19.36
C THR A 2 -22.28 4.59 -19.14
N GLN A 3 -22.17 5.52 -20.09
CA GLN A 3 -21.25 6.65 -20.05
C GLN A 3 -22.01 7.94 -20.35
N LEU A 4 -21.59 9.02 -19.72
CA LEU A 4 -22.10 10.38 -19.92
C LEU A 4 -20.94 11.26 -20.42
N PRO A 5 -20.55 11.16 -21.71
CA PRO A 5 -19.41 11.90 -22.23
C PRO A 5 -19.75 13.39 -22.40
N PRO A 6 -18.82 14.30 -22.08
CA PRO A 6 -18.96 15.71 -22.46
C PRO A 6 -18.85 15.84 -23.99
N PRO A 7 -19.41 16.93 -24.62
CA PRO A 7 -20.06 18.07 -23.95
C PRO A 7 -21.55 17.85 -23.65
N ASP A 8 -22.19 16.89 -24.27
CA ASP A 8 -23.67 16.77 -24.29
C ASP A 8 -24.23 15.96 -23.12
N TYR A 9 -23.37 15.25 -22.38
CA TYR A 9 -23.77 14.38 -21.25
C TYR A 9 -24.94 13.44 -21.56
N GLY A 10 -25.11 13.08 -22.82
CA GLY A 10 -26.10 12.09 -23.25
C GLY A 10 -25.74 10.69 -22.75
N LEU A 11 -26.74 9.91 -22.32
CA LEU A 11 -26.51 8.54 -21.86
C LEU A 11 -26.15 7.63 -23.04
N ILE A 12 -24.91 7.20 -23.12
CA ILE A 12 -24.45 6.22 -24.12
C ILE A 12 -24.28 4.86 -23.42
N THR A 13 -24.92 3.84 -24.01
CA THR A 13 -24.77 2.45 -23.55
C THR A 13 -23.70 1.74 -24.36
N ILE A 14 -22.61 1.34 -23.71
CA ILE A 14 -21.53 0.57 -24.32
C ILE A 14 -21.78 -0.91 -24.02
N PRO A 15 -21.91 -1.79 -25.04
CA PRO A 15 -21.97 -3.23 -24.84
C PRO A 15 -20.73 -3.73 -24.10
N ILE A 16 -20.90 -4.73 -23.23
CA ILE A 16 -19.78 -5.27 -22.43
C ILE A 16 -18.70 -5.90 -23.31
N GLU A 17 -19.06 -6.41 -24.46
CA GLU A 17 -18.17 -7.01 -25.47
C GLU A 17 -17.20 -6.00 -26.09
N LYS A 18 -17.53 -4.69 -26.01
CA LYS A 18 -16.69 -3.59 -26.48
C LYS A 18 -15.89 -2.90 -25.37
N ALA A 19 -15.81 -3.51 -24.21
CA ALA A 19 -15.13 -2.95 -23.04
C ALA A 19 -14.25 -3.98 -22.37
N MET A 20 -13.03 -3.60 -22.02
CA MET A 20 -12.18 -4.40 -21.16
C MET A 20 -12.60 -4.18 -19.70
N LEU A 21 -12.91 -5.27 -19.00
CA LEU A 21 -13.44 -5.22 -17.64
C LEU A 21 -12.41 -5.73 -16.63
N PHE A 22 -11.72 -4.80 -15.97
CA PHE A 22 -10.76 -5.11 -14.94
C PHE A 22 -11.44 -5.25 -13.58
N ARG A 23 -11.30 -6.41 -12.95
CA ARG A 23 -11.92 -6.71 -11.66
C ARG A 23 -10.97 -7.52 -10.79
N THR A 24 -10.64 -7.02 -9.61
CA THR A 24 -9.83 -7.78 -8.65
C THR A 24 -10.61 -8.94 -8.03
N LYS A 25 -11.93 -8.80 -7.87
CA LYS A 25 -12.80 -9.85 -7.32
C LYS A 25 -14.23 -9.63 -7.80
N SER A 26 -14.89 -10.70 -8.24
CA SER A 26 -16.32 -10.67 -8.56
C SER A 26 -17.11 -11.61 -7.64
N ARG A 27 -18.38 -11.31 -7.41
CA ARG A 27 -19.28 -12.16 -6.63
C ARG A 27 -20.51 -12.45 -7.46
N LYS A 28 -20.80 -13.73 -7.65
CA LYS A 28 -21.99 -14.22 -8.39
C LYS A 28 -22.13 -13.63 -9.80
N GLY A 29 -21.00 -13.44 -10.52
CA GLY A 29 -21.02 -12.90 -11.88
C GLY A 29 -21.36 -11.41 -11.99
N ASN A 30 -21.46 -10.67 -10.87
CA ASN A 30 -21.70 -9.22 -10.91
C ASN A 30 -20.55 -8.51 -11.64
N PRO A 31 -20.82 -7.72 -12.69
CA PRO A 31 -19.80 -7.00 -13.44
C PRO A 31 -19.10 -5.88 -12.63
N GLU A 32 -19.72 -5.36 -11.57
CA GLU A 32 -19.18 -4.23 -10.79
C GLU A 32 -17.90 -4.57 -10.01
N GLY A 33 -17.62 -5.85 -9.77
CA GLY A 33 -16.50 -6.23 -8.93
C GLY A 33 -16.67 -5.83 -7.46
N ARG A 34 -15.65 -6.07 -6.65
CA ARG A 34 -15.65 -5.70 -5.22
C ARG A 34 -14.30 -5.09 -4.85
N SER A 35 -14.32 -3.87 -4.32
CA SER A 35 -13.12 -3.20 -3.85
C SER A 35 -12.41 -4.02 -2.75
N ILE A 36 -11.10 -4.15 -2.86
CA ILE A 36 -10.21 -4.75 -1.84
C ILE A 36 -10.25 -3.94 -0.54
N LEU A 37 -10.43 -2.61 -0.65
CA LEU A 37 -10.46 -1.70 0.49
C LEU A 37 -11.79 -1.72 1.27
N ARG A 38 -12.78 -2.47 0.83
CA ARG A 38 -14.08 -2.53 1.51
C ARG A 38 -13.99 -2.96 2.97
N ASN A 39 -13.06 -3.86 3.27
CA ASN A 39 -12.85 -4.33 4.63
C ASN A 39 -12.11 -3.30 5.51
N ALA A 40 -11.34 -2.39 4.92
CA ALA A 40 -10.65 -1.32 5.61
C ALA A 40 -11.58 -0.17 6.04
N TYR A 41 -12.77 -0.05 5.41
CA TYR A 41 -13.68 1.08 5.61
C TYR A 41 -14.05 1.31 7.07
N ARG A 42 -14.32 0.25 7.84
CA ARG A 42 -14.70 0.38 9.26
C ARG A 42 -13.55 0.98 10.09
N SER A 43 -12.33 0.49 9.89
CA SER A 43 -11.14 1.00 10.58
C SER A 43 -10.87 2.46 10.22
N TRP A 44 -10.96 2.79 8.93
CA TRP A 44 -10.82 4.16 8.43
C TRP A 44 -11.87 5.11 9.05
N TYR A 45 -13.15 4.69 9.10
CA TYR A 45 -14.23 5.52 9.64
C TYR A 45 -14.02 5.84 11.12
N PHE A 46 -13.72 4.83 11.93
CA PHE A 46 -13.47 5.05 13.36
C PHE A 46 -12.18 5.82 13.64
N LYS A 47 -11.11 5.58 12.88
CA LYS A 47 -9.88 6.37 12.96
C LYS A 47 -10.17 7.84 12.75
N ARG A 48 -10.87 8.17 11.66
CA ARG A 48 -11.22 9.56 11.34
C ARG A 48 -12.00 10.23 12.48
N ARG A 49 -12.97 9.50 13.05
CA ARG A 49 -13.75 10.04 14.18
C ARG A 49 -12.90 10.28 15.42
N ILE A 50 -11.96 9.41 15.73
CA ILE A 50 -11.07 9.59 16.86
C ILE A 50 -10.14 10.77 16.65
N GLN A 51 -9.61 10.95 15.45
CA GLN A 51 -8.78 12.12 15.11
C GLN A 51 -9.57 13.43 15.22
N GLU A 52 -10.84 13.45 14.79
CA GLU A 52 -11.73 14.60 14.98
C GLU A 52 -11.93 14.92 16.48
N TYR A 53 -12.19 13.89 17.32
CA TYR A 53 -12.35 14.08 18.77
C TYR A 53 -11.03 14.45 19.46
N GLU A 54 -9.92 13.93 19.03
CA GLU A 54 -8.60 14.31 19.54
C GLU A 54 -8.30 15.77 19.26
N GLY A 55 -8.56 16.25 18.03
CA GLY A 55 -8.41 17.67 17.67
C GLY A 55 -9.27 18.57 18.53
N ILE A 56 -10.56 18.25 18.70
CA ILE A 56 -11.48 19.00 19.57
C ILE A 56 -11.02 18.94 21.04
N GLY A 57 -10.54 17.78 21.50
CA GLY A 57 -10.03 17.63 22.87
C GLY A 57 -8.80 18.49 23.12
N ILE A 58 -7.86 18.51 22.18
CA ILE A 58 -6.65 19.33 22.26
C ILE A 58 -7.03 20.83 22.25
N GLU A 59 -7.94 21.25 21.36
CA GLU A 59 -8.42 22.63 21.30
C GLU A 59 -9.04 23.05 22.65
N ARG A 60 -9.89 22.20 23.23
CA ARG A 60 -10.53 22.48 24.52
C ARG A 60 -9.54 22.45 25.70
N ASP A 61 -8.57 21.55 25.69
CA ASP A 61 -7.55 21.48 26.74
C ASP A 61 -6.58 22.67 26.68
N LEU A 62 -6.25 23.15 25.47
CA LEU A 62 -5.40 24.33 25.28
C LEU A 62 -6.11 25.63 25.65
N ALA A 63 -7.36 25.77 25.21
CA ALA A 63 -8.16 26.97 25.49
C ALA A 63 -8.75 26.97 26.91
N GLY A 64 -8.95 25.78 27.51
CA GLY A 64 -9.72 25.56 28.70
C GLY A 64 -11.23 25.80 28.51
N LEU A 65 -12.05 25.25 29.38
CA LEU A 65 -13.49 25.53 29.42
C LEU A 65 -13.70 26.74 30.27
N PRO A 66 -14.17 27.87 29.73
CA PRO A 66 -14.44 29.07 30.52
C PRO A 66 -15.62 28.85 31.46
N VAL A 67 -15.39 29.01 32.73
CA VAL A 67 -16.41 28.90 33.77
C VAL A 67 -16.47 30.19 34.55
N PHE A 68 -17.69 30.81 34.63
CA PHE A 68 -18.01 31.91 35.51
C PHE A 68 -18.78 31.41 36.71
N THR A 69 -18.30 31.76 37.90
CA THR A 69 -19.01 31.49 39.15
C THR A 69 -19.54 32.79 39.72
N ALA A 70 -20.84 32.83 39.91
CA ALA A 70 -21.50 33.99 40.55
C ALA A 70 -21.39 33.87 42.09
N PRO A 71 -21.35 35.00 42.83
CA PRO A 71 -21.45 34.99 44.27
C PRO A 71 -22.79 34.37 44.73
N GLU A 72 -22.80 33.73 45.90
CA GLU A 72 -23.99 33.05 46.46
C GLU A 72 -25.20 34.00 46.60
N ASP A 73 -24.96 35.28 46.89
CA ASP A 73 -26.01 36.28 47.08
C ASP A 73 -26.57 36.85 45.78
N THR A 74 -26.08 36.41 44.63
CA THR A 74 -26.52 36.94 43.31
C THR A 74 -27.48 35.96 42.64
N PRO A 75 -28.79 36.27 42.52
CA PRO A 75 -29.76 35.39 41.91
C PRO A 75 -29.69 35.42 40.37
N ILE A 76 -28.55 34.97 39.83
CA ILE A 76 -28.23 35.03 38.37
C ILE A 76 -29.25 34.24 37.51
N TRP A 77 -30.01 33.33 38.11
CA TRP A 77 -31.03 32.52 37.46
C TRP A 77 -32.44 33.07 37.60
N ASP A 78 -32.62 34.29 38.13
CA ASP A 78 -33.91 34.97 38.23
C ASP A 78 -34.26 35.58 36.87
N ASP A 79 -35.17 34.93 36.15
CA ASP A 79 -35.66 35.39 34.83
C ASP A 79 -36.68 36.51 34.95
N THR A 80 -37.12 36.89 36.16
CA THR A 80 -38.07 37.97 36.38
C THR A 80 -37.35 39.32 36.48
N ASP A 81 -36.07 39.34 36.80
CA ASP A 81 -35.26 40.54 36.89
C ASP A 81 -34.50 40.78 35.54
N PRO A 82 -34.85 41.82 34.78
CA PRO A 82 -34.19 42.12 33.50
C PRO A 82 -32.69 42.36 33.61
N ASP A 83 -32.20 42.87 34.75
CA ASP A 83 -30.78 43.14 34.94
C ASP A 83 -29.99 41.85 35.19
N MET A 84 -30.57 40.89 35.88
CA MET A 84 -29.97 39.56 36.05
C MET A 84 -29.92 38.79 34.71
N VAL A 85 -30.96 38.89 33.90
CA VAL A 85 -30.99 38.30 32.55
C VAL A 85 -29.90 38.90 31.66
N LYS A 86 -29.72 40.21 31.68
CA LYS A 86 -28.64 40.88 30.92
C LYS A 86 -27.27 40.46 31.40
N LEU A 87 -27.06 40.41 32.71
CA LEU A 87 -25.80 40.00 33.32
C LEU A 87 -25.43 38.57 32.89
N ARG A 88 -26.36 37.62 33.01
CA ARG A 88 -26.17 36.22 32.59
C ARG A 88 -25.84 36.15 31.11
N THR A 89 -26.64 36.81 30.25
CA THR A 89 -26.40 36.81 28.79
C THR A 89 -25.04 37.37 28.45
N GLY A 90 -24.63 38.47 29.12
CA GLY A 90 -23.30 39.08 28.94
C GLY A 90 -22.17 38.12 29.31
N MET A 91 -22.32 37.37 30.39
CA MET A 91 -21.35 36.33 30.82
C MET A 91 -21.30 35.12 29.89
N GLU A 92 -22.46 34.66 29.45
CA GLU A 92 -22.53 33.58 28.46
C GLU A 92 -21.87 34.00 27.12
N ASP A 93 -22.09 35.24 26.68
CA ASP A 93 -21.44 35.78 25.49
C ASP A 93 -19.93 35.91 25.65
N MET A 94 -19.47 36.37 26.81
CA MET A 94 -18.04 36.36 27.13
C MET A 94 -17.45 34.96 27.12
N ALA A 95 -18.10 34.03 27.80
CA ALA A 95 -17.64 32.61 27.80
C ALA A 95 -17.56 32.02 26.39
N ARG A 96 -18.51 32.33 25.50
CA ARG A 96 -18.48 31.88 24.10
C ARG A 96 -17.37 32.52 23.27
N LYS A 97 -16.98 33.79 23.60
CA LYS A 97 -15.97 34.57 22.89
C LYS A 97 -14.55 34.37 23.44
N VAL A 98 -14.41 33.74 24.62
CA VAL A 98 -13.09 33.43 25.18
C VAL A 98 -12.43 32.35 24.32
N ARG A 99 -11.61 32.83 23.38
CA ARG A 99 -10.67 32.01 22.63
C ARG A 99 -9.28 32.58 22.80
N VAL A 100 -8.26 31.76 22.75
CA VAL A 100 -6.87 32.18 22.99
C VAL A 100 -6.43 33.29 22.03
N ASP A 101 -7.07 33.39 20.86
CA ASP A 101 -6.66 34.28 19.77
C ASP A 101 -7.53 35.56 19.64
N GLU A 102 -8.71 35.62 20.25
CA GLU A 102 -9.69 36.69 19.97
C GLU A 102 -9.85 37.72 21.10
N LEU A 103 -9.43 37.41 22.33
CA LEU A 103 -9.60 38.29 23.48
C LEU A 103 -8.30 38.44 24.27
N ALA A 104 -7.77 39.68 24.27
CA ALA A 104 -6.58 40.03 25.04
C ALA A 104 -6.83 40.17 26.55
N GLY A 105 -8.09 40.14 27.00
CA GLY A 105 -8.44 40.25 28.41
C GLY A 105 -9.94 40.21 28.67
N ILE A 106 -10.33 39.87 29.90
CA ILE A 106 -11.70 39.80 30.36
C ILE A 106 -11.92 40.76 31.50
N VAL A 107 -12.99 41.52 31.42
CA VAL A 107 -13.46 42.38 32.52
C VAL A 107 -14.63 41.68 33.20
N LYS A 108 -14.48 41.36 34.49
CA LYS A 108 -15.53 40.71 35.28
C LYS A 108 -16.06 41.63 36.37
N PRO A 109 -17.33 41.52 36.75
CA PRO A 109 -17.87 42.22 37.90
C PRO A 109 -17.17 41.81 39.23
N SER A 110 -17.16 42.68 40.21
CA SER A 110 -16.59 42.36 41.53
C SER A 110 -17.34 41.18 42.17
N GLY A 111 -16.60 40.26 42.79
CA GLY A 111 -17.17 39.07 43.44
C GLY A 111 -17.41 37.88 42.55
N PHE A 112 -17.39 38.01 41.21
CA PHE A 112 -17.46 36.88 40.32
C PHE A 112 -16.10 36.22 40.14
N GLU A 113 -16.07 34.91 40.03
CA GLU A 113 -14.85 34.17 39.70
C GLU A 113 -14.90 33.73 38.25
N PHE A 114 -13.75 33.74 37.59
CA PHE A 114 -13.57 33.26 36.25
C PHE A 114 -12.36 32.33 36.24
N GLU A 115 -12.57 31.14 35.75
CA GLU A 115 -11.50 30.17 35.59
C GLU A 115 -11.59 29.46 34.25
N LEU A 116 -10.45 29.02 33.73
CA LEU A 116 -10.36 28.16 32.57
C LEU A 116 -10.12 26.75 33.07
N LEU A 117 -11.18 25.93 33.11
CA LEU A 117 -11.04 24.52 33.48
C LEU A 117 -10.38 23.79 32.31
N SER A 118 -9.14 23.41 32.50
CA SER A 118 -8.48 22.43 31.63
C SER A 118 -8.61 21.05 32.25
N SER A 119 -8.81 20.03 31.46
CA SER A 119 -8.79 18.64 31.93
C SER A 119 -7.34 18.19 32.20
N ALA A 120 -6.54 19.09 32.82
CA ALA A 120 -5.13 18.90 33.12
C ALA A 120 -4.91 17.65 33.98
N GLY A 121 -4.73 16.53 33.39
CA GLY A 121 -4.34 15.30 34.06
C GLY A 121 -5.08 14.09 33.56
N ASN A 122 -4.63 13.04 33.31
CA ASN A 122 -5.11 11.73 32.88
C ASN A 122 -5.91 11.75 31.59
N LYS A 123 -5.19 11.76 30.46
CA LYS A 123 -5.73 11.21 29.22
C LYS A 123 -6.17 9.78 29.52
N GLN A 124 -7.47 9.60 29.70
CA GLN A 124 -8.08 8.33 30.05
C GLN A 124 -7.88 7.28 28.94
N PHE A 125 -7.48 7.75 27.76
CA PHE A 125 -7.24 6.91 26.58
C PHE A 125 -5.99 7.37 25.83
N ASP A 126 -5.14 6.40 25.48
CA ASP A 126 -4.03 6.62 24.55
C ASP A 126 -4.58 6.63 23.12
N THR A 127 -4.85 7.84 22.59
CA THR A 127 -5.37 8.04 21.24
C THR A 127 -4.39 7.56 20.18
N ASN A 128 -3.08 7.70 20.41
CA ASN A 128 -2.05 7.23 19.49
C ASN A 128 -2.09 5.69 19.33
N ALA A 129 -2.17 4.96 20.42
CA ALA A 129 -2.28 3.50 20.39
C ALA A 129 -3.55 3.04 19.67
N ILE A 130 -4.67 3.76 19.87
CA ILE A 130 -5.93 3.47 19.19
C ILE A 130 -5.83 3.75 17.67
N ILE A 131 -5.27 4.89 17.28
CA ILE A 131 -5.07 5.26 15.86
C ILE A 131 -4.15 4.24 15.20
N GLN A 132 -3.02 3.90 15.81
CA GLN A 132 -2.09 2.90 15.29
C GLN A 132 -2.74 1.52 15.11
N ARG A 133 -3.61 1.11 16.03
CA ARG A 133 -4.38 -0.13 15.88
C ARG A 133 -5.29 -0.11 14.65
N TYR A 134 -5.94 1.02 14.35
CA TYR A 134 -6.75 1.15 13.15
C TYR A 134 -5.91 1.20 11.88
N ASP A 135 -4.73 1.84 11.91
CA ASP A 135 -3.79 1.87 10.78
C ASP A 135 -3.30 0.46 10.45
N THR A 136 -2.87 -0.27 11.47
CA THR A 136 -2.48 -1.68 11.30
C THR A 136 -3.65 -2.51 10.75
N GLY A 137 -4.86 -2.32 11.28
CA GLY A 137 -6.05 -3.02 10.78
C GLY A 137 -6.39 -2.70 9.32
N MET A 138 -6.16 -1.47 8.85
CA MET A 138 -6.30 -1.11 7.42
C MET A 138 -5.22 -1.77 6.58
N ALA A 139 -3.96 -1.70 7.01
CA ALA A 139 -2.84 -2.30 6.29
C ALA A 139 -2.97 -3.83 6.17
N MET A 140 -3.45 -4.50 7.22
CA MET A 140 -3.71 -5.96 7.19
C MET A 140 -4.73 -6.35 6.11
N THR A 141 -5.66 -5.48 5.73
CA THR A 141 -6.65 -5.80 4.67
C THR A 141 -6.02 -5.92 3.28
N VAL A 142 -4.84 -5.35 3.09
CA VAL A 142 -4.06 -5.37 1.84
C VAL A 142 -2.70 -6.05 2.02
N LEU A 143 -2.51 -6.80 3.13
CA LEU A 143 -1.27 -7.51 3.47
C LEU A 143 -0.03 -6.59 3.62
N ALA A 144 -0.24 -5.31 3.90
CA ALA A 144 0.82 -4.29 4.01
C ALA A 144 1.20 -3.95 5.46
N ASP A 145 0.79 -4.75 6.43
CA ASP A 145 1.06 -4.50 7.87
C ASP A 145 2.54 -4.61 8.26
N PHE A 146 3.37 -5.24 7.41
CA PHE A 146 4.82 -5.31 7.59
C PHE A 146 5.48 -3.92 7.62
N ILE A 147 4.87 -2.89 7.00
CA ILE A 147 5.37 -1.51 7.02
C ILE A 147 5.49 -0.98 8.45
N PHE A 148 4.63 -1.43 9.36
CA PHE A 148 4.64 -1.01 10.77
C PHE A 148 5.60 -1.82 11.65
N LEU A 149 6.16 -2.92 11.17
CA LEU A 149 7.09 -3.75 11.94
C LEU A 149 8.41 -3.03 12.25
N GLY A 150 8.84 -2.12 11.38
CA GLY A 150 10.04 -1.30 11.59
C GLY A 150 9.93 -0.30 12.74
N HIS A 151 8.74 0.00 13.22
CA HIS A 151 8.52 0.90 14.37
C HIS A 151 8.49 0.16 15.72
N GLN A 152 8.46 -1.16 15.74
CA GLN A 152 8.52 -1.96 16.93
C GLN A 152 9.96 -2.47 17.13
N GLN A 153 10.57 -2.18 18.28
CA GLN A 153 11.97 -2.48 18.60
C GLN A 153 12.36 -3.98 18.53
N VAL A 154 11.41 -4.87 18.29
CA VAL A 154 11.62 -6.33 18.26
C VAL A 154 10.83 -6.96 17.10
N GLY A 155 11.17 -6.55 15.87
CA GLY A 155 10.70 -7.25 14.67
C GLY A 155 11.82 -8.17 14.16
N SER A 156 11.62 -9.48 14.12
CA SER A 156 12.60 -10.35 13.50
C SER A 156 12.63 -10.04 11.99
N PHE A 157 13.81 -9.83 11.44
CA PHE A 157 14.06 -9.62 10.01
C PHE A 157 13.37 -10.70 9.15
N ALA A 158 13.38 -11.95 9.62
CA ALA A 158 12.72 -13.07 8.98
C ALA A 158 11.19 -12.86 8.81
N LEU A 159 10.49 -12.40 9.86
CA LEU A 159 9.05 -12.15 9.77
C LEU A 159 8.72 -11.01 8.82
N SER A 160 9.56 -9.98 8.74
CA SER A 160 9.40 -8.88 7.79
C SER A 160 9.59 -9.37 6.35
N SER A 161 10.58 -10.24 6.10
CA SER A 161 10.85 -10.84 4.80
C SER A 161 9.66 -11.67 4.31
N ASP A 162 9.16 -12.59 5.16
CA ASP A 162 8.02 -13.46 4.81
C ASP A 162 6.75 -12.66 4.48
N LYS A 163 6.48 -11.59 5.23
CA LYS A 163 5.34 -10.70 4.95
C LYS A 163 5.49 -9.91 3.68
N THR A 164 6.71 -9.48 3.36
CA THR A 164 7.00 -8.78 2.10
C THR A 164 6.78 -9.73 0.91
N GLU A 165 7.19 -10.98 1.02
CA GLU A 165 6.95 -12.01 0.01
C GLU A 165 5.45 -12.25 -0.23
N LEU A 166 4.66 -12.40 0.85
CA LEU A 166 3.20 -12.52 0.73
C LEU A 166 2.55 -11.29 0.08
N PHE A 167 3.05 -10.10 0.36
CA PHE A 167 2.58 -8.88 -0.27
C PHE A 167 2.94 -8.83 -1.76
N ALA A 168 4.17 -9.21 -2.12
CA ALA A 168 4.62 -9.29 -3.51
C ALA A 168 3.78 -10.31 -4.30
N MET A 169 3.51 -11.50 -3.74
CA MET A 169 2.60 -12.48 -4.34
C MET A 169 1.19 -11.93 -4.56
N ALA A 170 0.65 -11.17 -3.60
CA ALA A 170 -0.67 -10.55 -3.74
C ALA A 170 -0.69 -9.49 -4.86
N ILE A 171 0.36 -8.69 -5.00
CA ILE A 171 0.51 -7.74 -6.11
C ILE A 171 0.64 -8.49 -7.44
N GLY A 172 1.45 -9.56 -7.50
CA GLY A 172 1.59 -10.41 -8.67
C GLY A 172 0.25 -10.93 -9.17
N ALA A 173 -0.58 -11.44 -8.27
CA ALA A 173 -1.92 -11.90 -8.60
C ALA A 173 -2.83 -10.79 -9.19
N TYR A 174 -2.67 -9.53 -8.78
CA TYR A 174 -3.39 -8.41 -9.41
C TYR A 174 -2.85 -8.07 -10.79
N LEU A 175 -1.54 -8.13 -10.99
CA LEU A 175 -0.92 -7.93 -12.31
C LEU A 175 -1.31 -9.04 -13.28
N ASP A 176 -1.37 -10.29 -12.82
CA ASP A 176 -1.88 -11.42 -13.59
C ASP A 176 -3.30 -11.17 -14.10
N ILE A 177 -4.20 -10.69 -13.23
CA ILE A 177 -5.58 -10.33 -13.61
C ILE A 177 -5.59 -9.24 -14.69
N ILE A 178 -4.71 -8.25 -14.59
CA ILE A 178 -4.58 -7.20 -15.59
C ILE A 178 -4.08 -7.79 -16.91
N CYS A 179 -3.01 -8.56 -16.90
CA CYS A 179 -2.46 -9.22 -18.07
C CYS A 179 -3.48 -10.16 -18.72
N GLU A 180 -4.19 -10.97 -17.95
CA GLU A 180 -5.22 -11.88 -18.45
C GLU A 180 -6.37 -11.11 -19.10
N THR A 181 -6.79 -9.99 -18.53
CA THR A 181 -7.83 -9.15 -19.12
C THR A 181 -7.39 -8.58 -20.49
N PHE A 182 -6.16 -8.10 -20.61
CA PHE A 182 -5.60 -7.68 -21.88
C PHE A 182 -5.50 -8.83 -22.88
N ASN A 183 -4.98 -9.96 -22.44
CA ASN A 183 -4.77 -11.14 -23.29
C ASN A 183 -6.07 -11.76 -23.79
N SER A 184 -7.16 -11.65 -23.01
CA SER A 184 -8.45 -12.23 -23.39
C SER A 184 -9.42 -11.25 -24.06
N GLN A 185 -9.42 -9.98 -23.66
CA GLN A 185 -10.43 -9.01 -24.07
C GLN A 185 -9.85 -7.85 -24.92
N GLY A 186 -8.55 -7.60 -24.87
CA GLY A 186 -7.89 -6.49 -25.55
C GLY A 186 -7.16 -6.93 -26.82
N ILE A 187 -6.21 -7.84 -26.70
CA ILE A 187 -5.31 -8.22 -27.78
C ILE A 187 -6.03 -8.91 -28.93
N PRO A 188 -6.88 -9.95 -28.74
CA PRO A 188 -7.52 -10.63 -29.83
C PRO A 188 -8.39 -9.69 -30.69
N PRO A 189 -9.32 -8.88 -30.11
CA PRO A 189 -10.11 -7.95 -30.92
C PRO A 189 -9.25 -6.90 -31.64
N LEU A 190 -8.14 -6.45 -31.02
CA LEU A 190 -7.23 -5.48 -31.65
C LEU A 190 -6.60 -6.06 -32.91
N ILE A 191 -6.13 -7.30 -32.88
CA ILE A 191 -5.51 -7.99 -34.00
C ILE A 191 -6.55 -8.34 -35.07
N ASP A 192 -7.71 -8.87 -34.65
CA ASP A 192 -8.78 -9.29 -35.59
C ASP A 192 -9.33 -8.11 -36.37
N ILE A 193 -9.55 -6.95 -35.77
CA ILE A 193 -10.02 -5.73 -36.43
C ILE A 193 -8.98 -5.21 -37.45
N ASN A 194 -7.70 -5.41 -37.16
CA ASN A 194 -6.59 -4.95 -38.00
C ASN A 194 -5.93 -6.09 -38.80
N GLY A 195 -6.65 -7.16 -39.07
CA GLY A 195 -6.14 -8.40 -39.68
C GLY A 195 -5.32 -8.20 -40.95
N SER A 196 -5.62 -7.15 -41.78
CA SER A 196 -4.83 -6.81 -42.94
C SER A 196 -3.40 -6.35 -42.65
N HIS A 197 -3.12 -5.89 -41.44
CA HIS A 197 -1.78 -5.50 -40.98
C HIS A 197 -1.03 -6.61 -40.26
N PHE A 198 -1.75 -7.64 -39.83
CA PHE A 198 -1.24 -8.76 -39.03
C PHE A 198 -1.32 -10.10 -39.79
N GLU A 199 -1.16 -10.06 -41.11
CA GLU A 199 -1.19 -11.28 -41.94
C GLU A 199 -0.08 -12.26 -41.49
N GLY A 200 -0.49 -13.54 -41.28
CA GLY A 200 0.44 -14.62 -40.91
C GLY A 200 0.64 -14.82 -39.40
N ILE A 201 -0.03 -14.07 -38.56
CA ILE A 201 -0.05 -14.34 -37.11
C ILE A 201 -0.96 -15.54 -36.86
N THR A 202 -0.38 -16.64 -36.33
CA THR A 202 -1.12 -17.84 -35.94
C THR A 202 -1.52 -17.82 -34.47
N ASP A 203 -0.71 -17.19 -33.63
CA ASP A 203 -0.95 -17.06 -32.19
C ASP A 203 -0.93 -15.59 -31.78
N TYR A 204 -1.85 -15.21 -30.89
CA TYR A 204 -1.87 -13.86 -30.34
C TYR A 204 -0.67 -13.62 -29.42
N PRO A 205 0.00 -12.46 -29.53
CA PRO A 205 1.02 -12.07 -28.56
C PRO A 205 0.39 -11.95 -27.17
N LYS A 206 1.17 -12.28 -26.14
CA LYS A 206 0.72 -12.24 -24.74
C LYS A 206 1.44 -11.14 -23.99
N LEU A 207 0.67 -10.34 -23.29
CA LEU A 207 1.19 -9.43 -22.26
C LEU A 207 1.54 -10.25 -21.02
N ALA A 208 2.73 -10.08 -20.53
CA ALA A 208 3.20 -10.61 -19.25
C ALA A 208 3.79 -9.47 -18.41
N HIS A 209 3.78 -9.60 -17.12
CA HIS A 209 4.50 -8.68 -16.22
C HIS A 209 5.82 -9.33 -15.77
N GLY A 210 6.79 -8.49 -15.38
CA GLY A 210 8.02 -8.95 -14.73
C GLY A 210 7.77 -9.37 -13.28
N ASP A 211 8.73 -10.05 -12.69
CA ASP A 211 8.70 -10.42 -11.29
C ASP A 211 8.73 -9.18 -10.40
N ILE A 212 7.87 -9.15 -9.39
CA ILE A 212 7.80 -8.05 -8.41
C ILE A 212 8.82 -8.28 -7.30
N GLU A 213 9.15 -9.53 -7.07
CA GLU A 213 10.07 -9.95 -6.04
C GLU A 213 11.51 -9.72 -6.52
N ASN A 214 12.27 -8.93 -5.75
CA ASN A 214 13.71 -8.88 -5.96
C ASN A 214 14.28 -10.25 -5.58
N VAL A 215 14.76 -10.96 -6.59
CA VAL A 215 15.46 -12.23 -6.39
C VAL A 215 16.59 -12.00 -5.36
N ASP A 216 16.56 -12.75 -4.26
CA ASP A 216 17.66 -12.74 -3.30
C ASP A 216 18.92 -13.32 -3.97
N ILE A 217 19.76 -12.42 -4.47
CA ILE A 217 20.98 -12.75 -5.22
C ILE A 217 21.89 -13.67 -4.40
N GLN A 218 21.89 -13.53 -3.07
CA GLN A 218 22.73 -14.37 -2.21
C GLN A 218 22.19 -15.79 -2.15
N LYS A 219 20.88 -15.96 -1.95
CA LYS A 219 20.22 -17.29 -1.97
C LYS A 219 20.33 -17.93 -3.34
N MET A 220 20.09 -17.16 -4.41
CA MET A 220 20.22 -17.65 -5.79
C MET A 220 21.66 -18.08 -6.09
N GLY A 221 22.66 -17.27 -5.71
CA GLY A 221 24.07 -17.63 -5.89
C GLY A 221 24.48 -18.88 -5.13
N ALA A 222 23.99 -19.06 -3.89
CA ALA A 222 24.20 -20.27 -3.11
C ALA A 222 23.55 -21.50 -3.79
N TYR A 223 22.30 -21.38 -4.21
CA TYR A 223 21.56 -22.43 -4.92
C TYR A 223 22.26 -22.88 -6.20
N ILE A 224 22.65 -21.91 -7.06
CA ILE A 224 23.37 -22.21 -8.31
C ILE A 224 24.71 -22.90 -8.02
N LYS A 225 25.45 -22.43 -7.01
CA LYS A 225 26.71 -23.05 -6.59
C LYS A 225 26.53 -24.48 -6.12
N ASP A 226 25.51 -24.74 -5.30
CA ASP A 226 25.23 -26.07 -4.76
C ASP A 226 24.81 -27.04 -5.86
N MET A 227 23.91 -26.60 -6.77
CA MET A 227 23.43 -27.43 -7.90
C MET A 227 24.55 -27.69 -8.94
N ALA A 228 25.39 -26.69 -9.21
CA ALA A 228 26.55 -26.87 -10.09
C ALA A 228 27.61 -27.78 -9.44
N GLY A 229 27.77 -27.70 -8.10
CA GLY A 229 28.73 -28.54 -7.35
C GLY A 229 28.37 -30.00 -7.38
N VAL A 230 27.09 -30.39 -7.42
CA VAL A 230 26.60 -31.78 -7.56
C VAL A 230 26.45 -32.20 -9.03
N GLY A 231 26.74 -31.33 -10.00
CA GLY A 231 26.64 -31.62 -11.42
C GLY A 231 25.22 -31.70 -12.00
N ILE A 232 24.21 -31.28 -11.27
CA ILE A 232 22.83 -31.22 -11.74
C ILE A 232 22.63 -30.05 -12.71
N LEU A 233 23.30 -28.94 -12.47
CA LEU A 233 23.22 -27.72 -13.25
C LEU A 233 24.56 -27.40 -13.87
N VAL A 234 24.61 -27.31 -15.20
CA VAL A 234 25.81 -26.89 -15.93
C VAL A 234 25.62 -25.39 -16.29
N PRO A 235 26.46 -24.46 -15.78
CA PRO A 235 26.36 -23.06 -16.11
C PRO A 235 26.55 -22.86 -17.63
N ASP A 236 25.49 -22.35 -18.26
CA ASP A 236 25.46 -21.98 -19.68
C ASP A 236 25.28 -20.46 -19.86
N ASP A 237 25.27 -20.04 -21.13
CA ASP A 237 25.11 -18.62 -21.46
C ASP A 237 23.71 -18.10 -21.06
N ALA A 238 22.69 -18.93 -21.13
CA ALA A 238 21.32 -18.55 -20.75
C ALA A 238 21.19 -18.31 -19.23
N LEU A 239 21.85 -19.16 -18.43
CA LEU A 239 21.92 -18.97 -16.99
C LEU A 239 22.71 -17.71 -16.61
N GLU A 240 23.79 -17.40 -17.34
CA GLU A 240 24.54 -16.18 -17.12
C GLU A 240 23.69 -14.93 -17.42
N ASP A 241 22.94 -14.93 -18.52
CA ASP A 241 22.07 -13.82 -18.90
C ASP A 241 20.95 -13.64 -17.85
N TYR A 242 20.34 -14.73 -17.39
CA TYR A 242 19.35 -14.71 -16.31
C TYR A 242 19.90 -14.12 -15.00
N VAL A 243 21.11 -14.54 -14.59
CA VAL A 243 21.76 -14.02 -13.37
C VAL A 243 22.08 -12.54 -13.51
N ARG A 244 22.50 -12.09 -14.70
CA ARG A 244 22.77 -10.68 -14.98
C ARG A 244 21.50 -9.83 -14.89
N GLU A 245 20.41 -10.30 -15.48
CA GLU A 245 19.11 -9.66 -15.43
C GLU A 245 18.61 -9.56 -13.98
N ALA A 246 18.61 -10.68 -13.25
CA ALA A 246 18.17 -10.73 -11.86
C ALA A 246 19.02 -9.83 -10.92
N ALA A 247 20.31 -9.66 -11.22
CA ALA A 247 21.22 -8.82 -10.47
C ALA A 247 21.30 -7.35 -10.96
N ASN A 248 20.49 -6.96 -11.96
CA ASN A 248 20.58 -5.66 -12.65
C ASN A 248 21.99 -5.34 -13.14
N LEU A 249 22.73 -6.32 -13.61
CA LEU A 249 24.05 -6.15 -14.21
C LEU A 249 23.90 -5.77 -15.70
N PRO A 250 24.89 -5.04 -16.27
CA PRO A 250 24.87 -4.71 -17.69
C PRO A 250 24.76 -5.95 -18.57
N GLU A 251 24.06 -5.83 -19.69
CA GLU A 251 23.99 -6.87 -20.70
C GLU A 251 25.40 -7.24 -21.17
N ARG A 252 25.55 -8.51 -21.53
CA ARG A 252 26.82 -9.02 -22.03
C ARG A 252 27.10 -8.42 -23.43
N THR A 253 28.13 -7.62 -23.55
CA THR A 253 28.63 -7.18 -24.85
C THR A 253 29.38 -8.31 -25.52
N THR A 254 29.08 -8.58 -26.80
CA THR A 254 29.70 -9.64 -27.62
C THR A 254 31.21 -9.53 -27.74
N ASP A 255 31.79 -8.38 -27.39
CA ASP A 255 33.22 -8.08 -27.52
C ASP A 255 34.05 -8.42 -26.27
N THR A 256 33.41 -8.70 -25.14
CA THR A 256 34.09 -9.12 -23.91
C THR A 256 33.91 -10.64 -23.66
N ARG A 257 34.24 -11.48 -24.61
CA ARG A 257 34.56 -12.87 -24.33
C ARG A 257 35.87 -12.94 -23.54
N VAL A 258 35.80 -12.61 -22.27
CA VAL A 258 36.77 -13.10 -21.31
C VAL A 258 36.56 -14.62 -21.30
N VAL A 259 37.37 -15.33 -22.07
CA VAL A 259 37.43 -16.78 -22.04
C VAL A 259 37.72 -17.16 -20.60
N ASN A 260 36.66 -17.63 -19.90
CA ASN A 260 36.82 -18.10 -18.52
C ASN A 260 37.70 -19.37 -18.59
N PRO A 261 38.96 -19.32 -18.13
CA PRO A 261 39.88 -20.47 -18.29
C PRO A 261 39.39 -21.73 -17.56
N GLN A 262 38.43 -21.61 -16.67
CA GLN A 262 37.78 -22.74 -16.02
C GLN A 262 36.72 -23.41 -16.92
N ARG A 263 36.03 -22.66 -17.79
CA ARG A 263 35.09 -23.22 -18.79
C ARG A 263 35.80 -24.00 -19.88
N GLU A 264 36.99 -23.55 -20.32
CA GLU A 264 37.79 -24.31 -21.27
C GLU A 264 38.36 -25.60 -20.67
N LYS A 265 38.76 -25.60 -19.40
CA LYS A 265 39.19 -26.80 -18.72
C LYS A 265 38.05 -27.85 -18.59
N GLN A 266 36.83 -27.42 -18.35
CA GLN A 266 35.69 -28.36 -18.30
C GLN A 266 35.30 -28.91 -19.67
N LYS A 267 35.31 -28.09 -20.74
CA LYS A 267 35.10 -28.58 -22.12
C LYS A 267 36.16 -29.56 -22.52
N ASN A 268 37.42 -29.32 -22.19
CA ASN A 268 38.52 -30.24 -22.50
C ASN A 268 38.48 -31.51 -21.64
N CYS A 269 37.95 -31.48 -20.41
CA CYS A 269 37.79 -32.66 -19.57
C CYS A 269 36.72 -33.61 -20.10
N LEU A 270 35.64 -33.11 -20.71
CA LEU A 270 34.57 -33.91 -21.32
C LEU A 270 34.98 -34.51 -22.65
N LEU A 271 35.96 -33.94 -23.35
CA LEU A 271 36.50 -34.51 -24.59
C LEU A 271 37.46 -35.71 -24.34
N TYR A 272 37.98 -35.88 -23.13
CA TYR A 272 38.88 -36.98 -22.78
C TYR A 272 38.21 -38.27 -22.26
N THR A 273 36.92 -38.33 -22.17
CA THR A 273 36.17 -39.50 -21.71
C THR A 273 35.68 -40.42 -22.83
N SER A 274 36.04 -40.18 -24.08
CA SER A 274 35.83 -41.17 -25.15
C SER A 274 36.96 -42.22 -25.08
N PRO A 275 36.65 -43.52 -24.91
CA PRO A 275 37.68 -44.56 -24.85
C PRO A 275 38.39 -44.63 -26.19
N SER A 276 39.72 -44.46 -26.14
CA SER A 276 40.60 -44.71 -27.29
C SER A 276 40.38 -46.13 -27.81
N PRO A 277 40.22 -46.32 -29.12
CA PRO A 277 40.17 -47.70 -29.66
C PRO A 277 41.53 -48.37 -29.37
N ARG A 278 41.44 -49.54 -28.69
CA ARG A 278 42.63 -50.36 -28.44
C ARG A 278 43.21 -50.81 -29.77
N ASP A 279 44.46 -50.50 -30.01
CA ASP A 279 45.22 -51.07 -31.09
C ASP A 279 45.23 -52.61 -30.96
N PRO A 280 44.99 -53.33 -32.05
CA PRO A 280 45.06 -54.83 -32.02
C PRO A 280 46.51 -55.20 -31.80
N LYS A 281 46.78 -55.99 -30.78
CA LYS A 281 48.06 -56.66 -30.57
C LYS A 281 48.31 -57.57 -31.73
N THR A 282 49.34 -57.26 -32.53
CA THR A 282 50.00 -58.23 -33.42
C THR A 282 50.83 -59.19 -32.58
N SER A 283 50.46 -60.49 -32.61
CA SER A 283 51.31 -61.60 -32.23
C SER A 283 52.20 -62.02 -33.39
#